data_0dc25521a65e47801e85c8f0d4b1c044
#
_entry.id   0dc25521a65e47801e85c8f0d4b1c044
#
_cell.length_a   1.000
_cell.length_b   1.000
_cell.length_c   1.000
_cell.angle_alpha   90.00
_cell.angle_beta   90.00
_cell.angle_gamma   90.00
#
_symmetry.space_group_name_H-M   'P 1'
#
loop_
_entity.id
_entity.type
_entity.pdbx_description
1 polymer ?
#
loop_
_entity_poly.entity_id
_entity_poly.type
_entity_poly.pdbx_seq_one_letter_code
_entity_poly.pdbx_strand_id
1 'polypeptide(L)'
;MSAADLTAPAAVPPLEQQGDAKLRSQVRSAVIWRSGTQVFSQLVAWGSTFMVIRILSPADYGLFAMTSVVLVLFGLLNGYGFANAAIAQRDGGKDQLRQLFGLLIVVNVGLTVLQILLAPLVAAYYRQPIIADLLRVQALIYLTNPFQALGYAVLSRAMDFRRQAQVNVVSALLSAATALGCALSGLGVWTLVAAPFVMFASRALGTITAARAWMWPSFNFRGARALAGYGGTIMAGQIFWFMQTQADIIVAGRTFAPHELGFYTTALFLSQIVLNLRIGREGDLVERRHHFGHEDLG
;
A
#
# COMPACT_ATOMS: atom_id res chain seq x y z
N MET A 1 -46.95 57.05 -8.91
CA MET A 1 -47.42 55.65 -8.62
C MET A 1 -47.10 54.85 -9.85
N SER A 2 -46.04 54.13 -9.84
CA SER A 2 -45.75 53.19 -10.92
C SER A 2 -45.29 51.87 -10.28
N ALA A 3 -46.07 50.85 -10.53
CA ALA A 3 -45.82 49.47 -10.18
C ALA A 3 -44.78 48.93 -11.09
N ALA A 4 -44.07 47.98 -10.56
CA ALA A 4 -43.44 46.83 -11.19
C ALA A 4 -41.99 46.63 -10.74
N ASP A 5 -41.88 46.27 -9.50
CA ASP A 5 -40.70 45.49 -9.07
C ASP A 5 -41.00 44.02 -9.39
N LEU A 6 -40.74 43.63 -10.65
CA LEU A 6 -40.79 42.25 -11.11
C LEU A 6 -39.46 41.61 -10.75
N THR A 7 -39.43 40.95 -9.60
CA THR A 7 -38.38 39.97 -9.22
C THR A 7 -38.23 38.94 -10.33
N ALA A 8 -37.15 39.08 -11.12
CA ALA A 8 -36.75 38.08 -12.09
C ALA A 8 -36.46 36.76 -11.31
N PRO A 9 -37.02 35.61 -11.73
CA PRO A 9 -36.70 34.36 -11.09
C PRO A 9 -35.21 34.09 -11.29
N ALA A 10 -34.52 33.75 -10.19
CA ALA A 10 -33.13 33.38 -10.21
C ALA A 10 -32.91 32.31 -11.29
N ALA A 11 -32.09 32.62 -12.29
CA ALA A 11 -31.82 31.74 -13.41
C ALA A 11 -31.25 30.41 -12.87
N VAL A 12 -32.01 29.34 -13.03
CA VAL A 12 -31.55 27.99 -12.71
C VAL A 12 -30.37 27.68 -13.65
N PRO A 13 -29.17 27.39 -13.14
CA PRO A 13 -28.01 27.12 -13.98
C PRO A 13 -28.29 25.92 -14.88
N PRO A 14 -27.75 25.88 -16.12
CA PRO A 14 -27.92 24.78 -17.05
C PRO A 14 -27.54 23.45 -16.43
N LEU A 15 -28.22 22.35 -16.77
CA LEU A 15 -28.02 21.00 -16.21
C LEU A 15 -26.56 20.51 -16.29
N GLU A 16 -25.81 20.91 -17.32
CA GLU A 16 -24.38 20.67 -17.46
C GLU A 16 -23.55 21.32 -16.33
N GLN A 17 -23.82 22.59 -16.00
CA GLN A 17 -23.09 23.29 -14.92
C GLN A 17 -23.40 22.71 -13.53
N GLN A 18 -24.60 22.17 -13.34
CA GLN A 18 -24.96 21.47 -12.09
C GLN A 18 -24.23 20.11 -11.99
N GLY A 19 -24.07 19.40 -13.10
CA GLY A 19 -23.30 18.16 -13.19
C GLY A 19 -21.82 18.37 -12.84
N ASP A 20 -21.21 19.41 -13.42
CA ASP A 20 -19.82 19.77 -13.18
C ASP A 20 -19.56 20.26 -11.75
N ALA A 21 -20.45 21.06 -11.17
CA ALA A 21 -20.33 21.52 -9.79
C ALA A 21 -20.41 20.35 -8.79
N LYS A 22 -21.32 19.40 -9.02
CA LYS A 22 -21.46 18.19 -8.21
C LYS A 22 -20.22 17.29 -8.33
N LEU A 23 -19.72 17.11 -9.54
CA LEU A 23 -18.49 16.33 -9.80
C LEU A 23 -17.28 16.97 -9.11
N ARG A 24 -17.09 18.28 -9.24
CA ARG A 24 -16.01 19.03 -8.57
C ARG A 24 -16.10 18.93 -7.05
N SER A 25 -17.31 19.02 -6.47
CA SER A 25 -17.49 18.86 -5.02
C SER A 25 -17.16 17.45 -4.54
N GLN A 26 -17.55 16.43 -5.30
CA GLN A 26 -17.23 15.03 -5.01
C GLN A 26 -15.72 14.76 -5.10
N VAL A 27 -15.05 15.26 -6.14
CA VAL A 27 -13.60 15.14 -6.31
C VAL A 27 -12.86 15.85 -5.19
N ARG A 28 -13.26 17.10 -4.85
CA ARG A 28 -12.66 17.85 -3.74
C ARG A 28 -12.82 17.11 -2.40
N SER A 29 -14.02 16.63 -2.11
CA SER A 29 -14.28 15.83 -0.91
C SER A 29 -13.44 14.56 -0.88
N ALA A 30 -13.33 13.84 -2.00
CA ALA A 30 -12.52 12.65 -2.14
C ALA A 30 -11.03 12.92 -1.87
N VAL A 31 -10.49 14.01 -2.43
CA VAL A 31 -9.09 14.42 -2.22
C VAL A 31 -8.85 14.76 -0.74
N ILE A 32 -9.71 15.58 -0.13
CA ILE A 32 -9.58 15.97 1.28
C ILE A 32 -9.62 14.74 2.20
N TRP A 33 -10.60 13.84 2.01
CA TRP A 33 -10.70 12.62 2.80
C TRP A 33 -9.50 11.70 2.61
N ARG A 34 -9.06 11.50 1.37
CA ARG A 34 -7.91 10.64 1.06
C ARG A 34 -6.62 11.21 1.65
N SER A 35 -6.35 12.50 1.44
CA SER A 35 -5.13 13.15 1.95
C SER A 35 -5.13 13.24 3.48
N GLY A 36 -6.24 13.67 4.08
CA GLY A 36 -6.35 13.79 5.53
C GLY A 36 -6.18 12.45 6.25
N THR A 37 -6.84 11.40 5.75
CA THR A 37 -6.69 10.05 6.33
C THR A 37 -5.31 9.44 6.08
N GLN A 38 -4.68 9.76 4.95
CA GLN A 38 -3.30 9.32 4.67
C GLN A 38 -2.32 9.95 5.65
N VAL A 39 -2.40 11.26 5.86
CA VAL A 39 -1.56 11.98 6.83
C VAL A 39 -1.79 11.45 8.25
N PHE A 40 -3.05 11.28 8.66
CA PHE A 40 -3.36 10.73 9.98
C PHE A 40 -2.80 9.31 10.16
N SER A 41 -3.01 8.42 9.19
CA SER A 41 -2.46 7.05 9.24
C SER A 41 -0.94 7.05 9.28
N GLN A 42 -0.29 7.99 8.60
CA GLN A 42 1.16 8.14 8.61
C GLN A 42 1.68 8.60 9.97
N LEU A 43 0.98 9.56 10.62
CA LEU A 43 1.33 10.02 11.98
C LEU A 43 1.17 8.89 13.01
N VAL A 44 0.09 8.10 12.91
CA VAL A 44 -0.11 6.92 13.75
C VAL A 44 1.01 5.90 13.55
N ALA A 45 1.38 5.62 12.30
CA ALA A 45 2.47 4.69 11.97
C ALA A 45 3.81 5.19 12.51
N TRP A 46 4.16 6.46 12.34
CA TRP A 46 5.39 7.04 12.87
C TRP A 46 5.42 7.02 14.39
N GLY A 47 4.33 7.47 15.04
CA GLY A 47 4.22 7.45 16.50
C GLY A 47 4.41 6.04 17.07
N SER A 48 3.75 5.04 16.48
CA SER A 48 3.92 3.65 16.85
C SER A 48 5.35 3.17 16.63
N THR A 49 5.95 3.46 15.46
CA THR A 49 7.31 3.06 15.13
C THR A 49 8.33 3.66 16.11
N PHE A 50 8.22 4.96 16.47
CA PHE A 50 9.13 5.59 17.43
C PHE A 50 9.01 4.97 18.83
N MET A 51 7.81 4.56 19.24
CA MET A 51 7.64 3.85 20.51
C MET A 51 8.26 2.45 20.45
N VAL A 52 8.02 1.72 19.37
CA VAL A 52 8.53 0.35 19.18
C VAL A 52 10.07 0.34 19.08
N ILE A 53 10.69 1.33 18.41
CA ILE A 53 12.16 1.46 18.33
C ILE A 53 12.81 1.58 19.73
N ARG A 54 12.12 2.17 20.70
CA ARG A 54 12.65 2.28 22.07
C ARG A 54 12.54 0.98 22.87
N ILE A 55 11.67 0.08 22.48
CA ILE A 55 11.38 -1.17 23.20
C ILE A 55 12.16 -2.34 22.61
N LEU A 56 12.22 -2.43 21.29
CA LEU A 56 12.88 -3.53 20.59
C LEU A 56 14.41 -3.36 20.55
N SER A 57 15.10 -4.50 20.52
CA SER A 57 16.57 -4.51 20.36
C SER A 57 16.96 -4.19 18.90
N PRO A 58 18.16 -3.61 18.67
CA PRO A 58 18.68 -3.45 17.32
C PRO A 58 18.80 -4.78 16.54
N ALA A 59 19.04 -5.88 17.23
CA ALA A 59 19.10 -7.21 16.61
C ALA A 59 17.76 -7.64 15.99
N ASP A 60 16.62 -7.26 16.61
CA ASP A 60 15.29 -7.53 16.06
C ASP A 60 15.08 -6.81 14.73
N TYR A 61 15.52 -5.56 14.63
CA TYR A 61 15.47 -4.79 13.38
C TYR A 61 16.39 -5.37 12.32
N GLY A 62 17.58 -5.85 12.70
CA GLY A 62 18.50 -6.54 11.79
C GLY A 62 17.90 -7.83 11.20
N LEU A 63 17.31 -8.67 12.04
CA LEU A 63 16.60 -9.87 11.61
C LEU A 63 15.42 -9.55 10.68
N PHE A 64 14.63 -8.53 11.04
CA PHE A 64 13.53 -8.08 10.19
C PHE A 64 14.02 -7.54 8.85
N ALA A 65 15.11 -6.78 8.83
CA ALA A 65 15.70 -6.26 7.60
C ALA A 65 16.12 -7.38 6.64
N MET A 66 16.71 -8.48 7.15
CA MET A 66 17.04 -9.65 6.35
C MET A 66 15.80 -10.29 5.71
N THR A 67 14.67 -10.34 6.43
CA THR A 67 13.41 -10.87 5.87
C THR A 67 12.73 -9.89 4.94
N SER A 68 12.88 -8.58 5.16
CA SER A 68 12.24 -7.55 4.35
C SER A 68 12.74 -7.54 2.90
N VAL A 69 13.97 -7.96 2.64
CA VAL A 69 14.51 -8.15 1.29
C VAL A 69 13.61 -9.09 0.46
N VAL A 70 13.23 -10.21 1.06
CA VAL A 70 12.34 -11.19 0.39
C VAL A 70 10.95 -10.61 0.20
N LEU A 71 10.41 -9.91 1.21
CA LEU A 71 9.11 -9.27 1.12
C LEU A 71 9.05 -8.22 0.01
N VAL A 72 10.11 -7.42 -0.15
CA VAL A 72 10.20 -6.40 -1.23
C VAL A 72 10.23 -7.10 -2.58
N LEU A 73 11.04 -8.13 -2.76
CA LEU A 73 11.10 -8.89 -4.01
C LEU A 73 9.74 -9.45 -4.40
N PHE A 74 9.09 -10.16 -3.48
CA PHE A 74 7.76 -10.75 -3.75
C PHE A 74 6.66 -9.67 -3.86
N GLY A 75 6.79 -8.57 -3.15
CA GLY A 75 5.92 -7.40 -3.29
C GLY A 75 5.95 -6.81 -4.70
N LEU A 76 7.13 -6.71 -5.30
CA LEU A 76 7.29 -6.28 -6.69
C LEU A 76 6.61 -7.23 -7.68
N LEU A 77 6.75 -8.55 -7.47
CA LEU A 77 6.10 -9.56 -8.28
C LEU A 77 4.56 -9.50 -8.19
N ASN A 78 4.04 -9.09 -7.05
CA ASN A 78 2.60 -9.04 -6.77
C ASN A 78 1.94 -7.71 -7.18
N GLY A 79 2.66 -6.57 -7.08
CA GLY A 79 2.04 -5.24 -7.04
C GLY A 79 1.77 -4.56 -8.40
N TYR A 80 2.54 -4.84 -9.43
CA TYR A 80 2.61 -3.94 -10.59
C TYR A 80 1.77 -4.33 -11.81
N GLY A 81 1.26 -5.56 -11.89
CA GLY A 81 0.59 -6.01 -13.12
C GLY A 81 -0.94 -6.02 -13.06
N PHE A 82 -1.50 -6.55 -12.00
CA PHE A 82 -2.89 -7.02 -12.02
C PHE A 82 -3.90 -6.06 -11.41
N ALA A 83 -3.58 -5.37 -10.32
CA ALA A 83 -4.50 -4.43 -9.68
C ALA A 83 -4.77 -3.20 -10.57
N ASN A 84 -3.71 -2.68 -11.21
CA ASN A 84 -3.83 -1.54 -12.13
C ASN A 84 -4.56 -1.92 -13.42
N ALA A 85 -4.35 -3.14 -13.95
CA ALA A 85 -5.10 -3.65 -15.09
C ALA A 85 -6.60 -3.78 -14.78
N ALA A 86 -6.96 -4.18 -13.56
CA ALA A 86 -8.34 -4.28 -13.10
C ALA A 86 -9.06 -2.92 -13.04
N ILE A 87 -8.32 -1.86 -12.70
CA ILE A 87 -8.85 -0.50 -12.59
C ILE A 87 -8.93 0.16 -13.97
N ALA A 88 -7.95 -0.08 -14.85
CA ALA A 88 -7.85 0.52 -16.17
C ALA A 88 -8.96 0.07 -17.13
N GLN A 89 -9.43 -1.16 -17.00
CA GLN A 89 -10.52 -1.69 -17.82
C GLN A 89 -11.89 -1.38 -17.19
N ARG A 90 -12.36 -0.15 -17.35
CA ARG A 90 -13.65 0.34 -16.82
C ARG A 90 -14.88 -0.42 -17.36
N ASP A 91 -14.79 -1.00 -18.55
CA ASP A 91 -15.90 -1.65 -19.24
C ASP A 91 -16.10 -3.13 -18.90
N GLY A 92 -15.26 -3.69 -18.03
CA GLY A 92 -15.34 -5.09 -17.61
C GLY A 92 -16.46 -5.34 -16.62
N GLY A 93 -17.43 -6.19 -17.02
CA GLY A 93 -18.53 -6.63 -16.18
C GLY A 93 -18.09 -7.44 -14.94
N LYS A 94 -19.07 -7.95 -14.18
CA LYS A 94 -18.82 -8.77 -12.97
C LYS A 94 -17.97 -10.02 -13.26
N ASP A 95 -18.07 -10.59 -14.45
CA ASP A 95 -17.31 -11.81 -14.82
C ASP A 95 -15.81 -11.53 -14.96
N GLN A 96 -15.44 -10.36 -15.45
CA GLN A 96 -14.03 -9.96 -15.52
C GLN A 96 -13.42 -9.74 -14.12
N LEU A 97 -14.16 -9.14 -13.19
CA LEU A 97 -13.73 -9.03 -11.79
C LEU A 97 -13.53 -10.41 -11.14
N ARG A 98 -14.40 -11.37 -11.44
CA ARG A 98 -14.27 -12.75 -10.94
C ARG A 98 -13.05 -13.47 -11.53
N GLN A 99 -12.73 -13.23 -12.81
CA GLN A 99 -11.52 -13.77 -13.44
C GLN A 99 -10.25 -13.16 -12.86
N LEU A 100 -10.22 -11.84 -12.67
CA LEU A 100 -9.10 -11.15 -12.04
C LEU A 100 -8.91 -11.61 -10.59
N PHE A 101 -9.98 -11.79 -9.85
CA PHE A 101 -9.93 -12.31 -8.49
C PHE A 101 -9.35 -13.74 -8.45
N GLY A 102 -9.81 -14.62 -9.35
CA GLY A 102 -9.25 -15.97 -9.49
C GLY A 102 -7.76 -15.97 -9.84
N LEU A 103 -7.35 -15.11 -10.77
CA LEU A 103 -5.94 -14.96 -11.14
C LEU A 103 -5.08 -14.46 -9.96
N LEU A 104 -5.57 -13.45 -9.24
CA LEU A 104 -4.88 -12.95 -8.04
C LEU A 104 -4.72 -14.01 -6.96
N ILE A 105 -5.74 -14.86 -6.74
CA ILE A 105 -5.64 -15.99 -5.80
C ILE A 105 -4.52 -16.94 -6.23
N VAL A 106 -4.50 -17.36 -7.51
CA VAL A 106 -3.48 -18.32 -8.00
C VAL A 106 -2.09 -17.74 -7.86
N VAL A 107 -1.88 -16.48 -8.26
CA VAL A 107 -0.58 -15.81 -8.16
C VAL A 107 -0.14 -15.70 -6.68
N ASN A 108 -1.02 -15.23 -5.80
CA ASN A 108 -0.66 -15.02 -4.39
C ASN A 108 -0.47 -16.34 -3.62
N VAL A 109 -1.24 -17.38 -3.91
CA VAL A 109 -0.99 -18.72 -3.38
C VAL A 109 0.34 -19.26 -3.89
N GLY A 110 0.64 -19.08 -5.18
CA GLY A 110 1.94 -19.45 -5.75
C GLY A 110 3.11 -18.74 -5.07
N LEU A 111 3.01 -17.43 -4.85
CA LEU A 111 4.01 -16.64 -4.11
C LEU A 111 4.15 -17.11 -2.66
N THR A 112 3.04 -17.40 -1.98
CA THR A 112 3.06 -17.95 -0.61
C THR A 112 3.81 -19.26 -0.55
N VAL A 113 3.49 -20.21 -1.43
CA VAL A 113 4.17 -21.51 -1.50
C VAL A 113 5.65 -21.34 -1.84
N LEU A 114 5.95 -20.50 -2.83
CA LEU A 114 7.34 -20.24 -3.23
C LEU A 114 8.15 -19.64 -2.08
N GLN A 115 7.61 -18.67 -1.34
CA GLN A 115 8.28 -18.08 -0.18
C GLN A 115 8.51 -19.11 0.93
N ILE A 116 7.51 -19.94 1.24
CA ILE A 116 7.66 -21.01 2.25
C ILE A 116 8.77 -21.99 1.86
N LEU A 117 8.87 -22.35 0.57
CA LEU A 117 9.91 -23.25 0.06
C LEU A 117 11.30 -22.59 0.06
N LEU A 118 11.38 -21.28 -0.20
CA LEU A 118 12.64 -20.53 -0.18
C LEU A 118 13.10 -20.15 1.23
N ALA A 119 12.20 -20.15 2.23
CA ALA A 119 12.51 -19.73 3.59
C ALA A 119 13.73 -20.43 4.20
N PRO A 120 13.91 -21.78 4.11
CA PRO A 120 15.11 -22.43 4.66
C PRO A 120 16.39 -22.03 3.91
N LEU A 121 16.31 -21.77 2.60
CA LEU A 121 17.45 -21.35 1.80
C LEU A 121 17.93 -19.95 2.22
N VAL A 122 17.01 -19.02 2.44
CA VAL A 122 17.30 -17.67 2.92
C VAL A 122 17.88 -17.70 4.34
N ALA A 123 17.31 -18.52 5.22
CA ALA A 123 17.83 -18.71 6.58
C ALA A 123 19.27 -19.28 6.58
N ALA A 124 19.58 -20.22 5.69
CA ALA A 124 20.92 -20.73 5.50
C ALA A 124 21.88 -19.67 4.95
N TYR A 125 21.43 -18.84 4.01
CA TYR A 125 22.22 -17.75 3.44
C TYR A 125 22.66 -16.75 4.53
N TYR A 126 21.72 -16.30 5.37
CA TYR A 126 22.00 -15.35 6.46
C TYR A 126 22.55 -16.03 7.73
N ARG A 127 22.63 -17.35 7.79
CA ARG A 127 23.06 -18.14 8.97
C ARG A 127 22.22 -17.87 10.22
N GLN A 128 20.93 -17.58 10.04
CA GLN A 128 19.98 -17.26 11.10
C GLN A 128 18.73 -18.15 10.97
N PRO A 129 18.60 -19.23 11.77
CA PRO A 129 17.48 -20.18 11.64
C PRO A 129 16.09 -19.54 11.81
N ILE A 130 15.97 -18.56 12.70
CA ILE A 130 14.71 -17.83 12.97
C ILE A 130 14.11 -17.18 11.72
N ILE A 131 14.94 -16.82 10.73
CA ILE A 131 14.49 -16.20 9.48
C ILE A 131 13.52 -17.12 8.73
N ALA A 132 13.70 -18.44 8.80
CA ALA A 132 12.80 -19.37 8.13
C ALA A 132 11.37 -19.26 8.68
N ASP A 133 11.22 -19.16 9.98
CA ASP A 133 9.90 -19.09 10.63
C ASP A 133 9.26 -17.71 10.41
N LEU A 134 10.06 -16.64 10.47
CA LEU A 134 9.58 -15.28 10.14
C LEU A 134 9.06 -15.22 8.70
N LEU A 135 9.79 -15.74 7.73
CA LEU A 135 9.40 -15.75 6.32
C LEU A 135 8.15 -16.60 6.07
N ARG A 136 8.01 -17.75 6.75
CA ARG A 136 6.80 -18.60 6.64
C ARG A 136 5.56 -17.87 7.12
N VAL A 137 5.64 -17.16 8.25
CA VAL A 137 4.50 -16.37 8.76
C VAL A 137 4.23 -15.16 7.87
N GLN A 138 5.27 -14.46 7.42
CA GLN A 138 5.13 -13.32 6.50
C GLN A 138 4.50 -13.71 5.16
N ALA A 139 4.74 -14.95 4.67
CA ALA A 139 4.14 -15.44 3.43
C ALA A 139 2.60 -15.43 3.47
N LEU A 140 1.99 -15.56 4.64
CA LEU A 140 0.53 -15.51 4.80
C LEU A 140 -0.07 -14.14 4.45
N ILE A 141 0.75 -13.08 4.43
CA ILE A 141 0.31 -11.74 4.00
C ILE A 141 -0.19 -11.78 2.55
N TYR A 142 0.44 -12.55 1.68
CA TYR A 142 0.01 -12.64 0.27
C TYR A 142 -1.40 -13.21 0.12
N LEU A 143 -1.83 -14.10 1.01
CA LEU A 143 -3.19 -14.65 0.97
C LEU A 143 -4.26 -13.57 1.24
N THR A 144 -3.90 -12.46 1.86
CA THR A 144 -4.83 -11.35 2.12
C THR A 144 -4.98 -10.42 0.91
N ASN A 145 -3.96 -10.35 0.03
CA ASN A 145 -3.90 -9.41 -1.08
C ASN A 145 -5.03 -9.54 -2.11
N PRO A 146 -5.46 -10.74 -2.55
CA PRO A 146 -6.57 -10.86 -3.50
C PRO A 146 -7.86 -10.23 -2.97
N PHE A 147 -8.16 -10.42 -1.69
CA PHE A 147 -9.35 -9.88 -1.04
C PHE A 147 -9.27 -8.37 -0.91
N GLN A 148 -8.11 -7.84 -0.52
CA GLN A 148 -7.87 -6.41 -0.46
C GLN A 148 -8.00 -5.76 -1.85
N ALA A 149 -7.38 -6.35 -2.88
CA ALA A 149 -7.39 -5.83 -4.25
C ALA A 149 -8.81 -5.80 -4.83
N LEU A 150 -9.59 -6.88 -4.62
CA LEU A 150 -10.98 -6.95 -5.07
C LEU A 150 -11.85 -5.88 -4.40
N GLY A 151 -11.80 -5.80 -3.07
CA GLY A 151 -12.56 -4.80 -2.31
C GLY A 151 -12.18 -3.37 -2.70
N TYR A 152 -10.89 -3.10 -2.86
CA TYR A 152 -10.38 -1.81 -3.30
C TYR A 152 -10.86 -1.45 -4.72
N ALA A 153 -10.82 -2.40 -5.67
CA ALA A 153 -11.27 -2.17 -7.04
C ALA A 153 -12.77 -1.83 -7.09
N VAL A 154 -13.60 -2.53 -6.32
CA VAL A 154 -15.06 -2.27 -6.27
C VAL A 154 -15.35 -0.89 -5.65
N LEU A 155 -14.72 -0.55 -4.53
CA LEU A 155 -14.88 0.77 -3.89
C LEU A 155 -14.37 1.92 -4.78
N SER A 156 -13.27 1.70 -5.51
CA SER A 156 -12.72 2.70 -6.43
C SER A 156 -13.65 2.94 -7.63
N ARG A 157 -14.25 1.88 -8.19
CA ARG A 157 -15.27 2.01 -9.25
C ARG A 157 -16.52 2.74 -8.78
N ALA A 158 -16.92 2.52 -7.52
CA ALA A 158 -18.04 3.22 -6.88
C ALA A 158 -17.69 4.64 -6.42
N MET A 159 -16.42 5.09 -6.58
CA MET A 159 -15.88 6.36 -6.07
C MET A 159 -16.11 6.55 -4.55
N ASP A 160 -16.24 5.46 -3.79
CA ASP A 160 -16.45 5.51 -2.34
C ASP A 160 -15.12 5.59 -1.58
N PHE A 161 -14.44 6.71 -1.75
CA PHE A 161 -13.16 6.98 -1.10
C PHE A 161 -13.28 7.14 0.41
N ARG A 162 -14.47 7.50 0.90
CA ARG A 162 -14.72 7.62 2.35
C ARG A 162 -14.60 6.28 3.06
N ARG A 163 -15.21 5.22 2.51
CA ARG A 163 -15.09 3.86 3.08
C ARG A 163 -13.66 3.35 3.00
N GLN A 164 -12.97 3.57 1.88
CA GLN A 164 -11.55 3.22 1.76
C GLN A 164 -10.72 3.91 2.84
N ALA A 165 -10.94 5.21 3.06
CA ALA A 165 -10.27 5.99 4.08
C ALA A 165 -10.51 5.45 5.50
N GLN A 166 -11.76 5.14 5.83
CA GLN A 166 -12.12 4.55 7.13
C GLN A 166 -11.44 3.20 7.36
N VAL A 167 -11.46 2.31 6.37
CA VAL A 167 -10.76 1.01 6.45
C VAL A 167 -9.25 1.22 6.67
N ASN A 168 -8.63 2.15 5.94
CA ASN A 168 -7.21 2.42 6.10
C ASN A 168 -6.85 2.92 7.50
N VAL A 169 -7.65 3.85 8.05
CA VAL A 169 -7.43 4.38 9.42
C VAL A 169 -7.60 3.28 10.47
N VAL A 170 -8.69 2.51 10.39
CA VAL A 170 -8.94 1.41 11.34
C VAL A 170 -7.80 0.39 11.27
N SER A 171 -7.36 0.02 10.07
CA SER A 171 -6.26 -0.93 9.90
C SER A 171 -4.92 -0.39 10.43
N ALA A 172 -4.65 0.91 10.26
CA ALA A 172 -3.46 1.54 10.82
C ALA A 172 -3.49 1.55 12.34
N LEU A 173 -4.64 1.85 12.95
CA LEU A 173 -4.81 1.82 14.40
C LEU A 173 -4.66 0.40 14.97
N LEU A 174 -5.27 -0.59 14.33
CA LEU A 174 -5.12 -2.00 14.74
C LEU A 174 -3.68 -2.47 14.63
N SER A 175 -2.99 -2.11 13.55
CA SER A 175 -1.56 -2.42 13.37
C SER A 175 -0.70 -1.77 14.44
N ALA A 176 -0.92 -0.47 14.74
CA ALA A 176 -0.20 0.26 15.77
C ALA A 176 -0.46 -0.35 17.18
N ALA A 177 -1.71 -0.69 17.48
CA ALA A 177 -2.06 -1.34 18.74
C ALA A 177 -1.40 -2.72 18.87
N THR A 178 -1.38 -3.50 17.77
CA THR A 178 -0.69 -4.80 17.73
C THR A 178 0.81 -4.63 17.92
N ALA A 179 1.43 -3.65 17.23
CA ALA A 179 2.85 -3.37 17.37
C ALA A 179 3.23 -3.04 18.82
N LEU A 180 2.47 -2.15 19.46
CA LEU A 180 2.72 -1.76 20.84
C LEU A 180 2.43 -2.91 21.81
N GLY A 181 1.33 -3.63 21.65
CA GLY A 181 0.97 -4.78 22.47
C GLY A 181 2.02 -5.89 22.42
N CYS A 182 2.46 -6.27 21.22
CA CYS A 182 3.50 -7.28 21.03
C CYS A 182 4.86 -6.81 21.56
N ALA A 183 5.24 -5.53 21.36
CA ALA A 183 6.48 -4.98 21.86
C ALA A 183 6.51 -4.98 23.40
N LEU A 184 5.44 -4.55 24.05
CA LEU A 184 5.31 -4.56 25.50
C LEU A 184 5.26 -5.97 26.10
N SER A 185 4.78 -6.95 25.33
CA SER A 185 4.79 -8.36 25.72
C SER A 185 6.15 -9.04 25.53
N GLY A 186 7.17 -8.32 25.03
CA GLY A 186 8.52 -8.86 24.85
C GLY A 186 8.67 -9.84 23.69
N LEU A 187 7.79 -9.79 22.68
CA LEU A 187 7.84 -10.69 21.53
C LEU A 187 8.99 -10.42 20.54
N GLY A 188 9.81 -9.38 20.78
CA GLY A 188 10.97 -9.05 19.96
C GLY A 188 10.64 -8.90 18.48
N VAL A 189 11.40 -9.56 17.60
CA VAL A 189 11.24 -9.50 16.15
C VAL A 189 9.84 -9.87 15.65
N TRP A 190 9.10 -10.70 16.36
CA TRP A 190 7.73 -11.08 16.01
C TRP A 190 6.76 -9.90 15.99
N THR A 191 7.05 -8.86 16.76
CA THR A 191 6.31 -7.58 16.72
C THR A 191 6.30 -6.98 15.32
N LEU A 192 7.46 -7.01 14.65
CA LEU A 192 7.65 -6.45 13.30
C LEU A 192 6.98 -7.28 12.20
N VAL A 193 6.64 -8.54 12.51
CA VAL A 193 5.89 -9.43 11.60
C VAL A 193 4.38 -9.35 11.86
N ALA A 194 3.97 -9.35 13.13
CA ALA A 194 2.57 -9.36 13.52
C ALA A 194 1.82 -8.06 13.13
N ALA A 195 2.46 -6.90 13.32
CA ALA A 195 1.82 -5.63 13.03
C ALA A 195 1.47 -5.44 11.53
N PRO A 196 2.37 -5.67 10.55
CA PRO A 196 2.01 -5.68 9.14
C PRO A 196 0.95 -6.73 8.79
N PHE A 197 1.05 -7.94 9.37
CA PHE A 197 0.07 -8.98 9.11
C PHE A 197 -1.35 -8.53 9.51
N VAL A 198 -1.52 -7.97 10.71
CA VAL A 198 -2.80 -7.42 11.17
C VAL A 198 -3.27 -6.27 10.28
N MET A 199 -2.35 -5.41 9.83
CA MET A 199 -2.68 -4.33 8.90
C MET A 199 -3.24 -4.84 7.58
N PHE A 200 -2.59 -5.80 6.94
CA PHE A 200 -3.04 -6.36 5.66
C PHE A 200 -4.31 -7.20 5.82
N ALA A 201 -4.42 -8.01 6.87
CA ALA A 201 -5.60 -8.80 7.15
C ALA A 201 -6.83 -7.91 7.44
N SER A 202 -6.69 -6.87 8.27
CA SER A 202 -7.77 -5.94 8.58
C SER A 202 -8.18 -5.10 7.36
N ARG A 203 -7.24 -4.71 6.49
CA ARG A 203 -7.55 -4.07 5.21
C ARG A 203 -8.32 -5.01 4.28
N ALA A 204 -7.90 -6.25 4.15
CA ALA A 204 -8.57 -7.23 3.31
C ALA A 204 -10.02 -7.45 3.76
N LEU A 205 -10.22 -7.70 5.06
CA LEU A 205 -11.56 -7.85 5.65
C LEU A 205 -12.37 -6.56 5.54
N GLY A 206 -11.78 -5.42 5.86
CA GLY A 206 -12.45 -4.13 5.83
C GLY A 206 -12.88 -3.72 4.42
N THR A 207 -12.03 -3.88 3.41
CA THR A 207 -12.37 -3.51 2.04
C THR A 207 -13.42 -4.43 1.44
N ILE A 208 -13.34 -5.75 1.67
CA ILE A 208 -14.30 -6.70 1.11
C ILE A 208 -15.68 -6.56 1.74
N THR A 209 -15.74 -6.33 3.05
CA THR A 209 -17.00 -6.11 3.78
C THR A 209 -17.62 -4.75 3.43
N ALA A 210 -16.82 -3.68 3.39
CA ALA A 210 -17.28 -2.35 3.00
C ALA A 210 -17.80 -2.30 1.55
N ALA A 211 -17.14 -3.04 0.64
CA ALA A 211 -17.53 -3.17 -0.76
C ALA A 211 -18.71 -4.13 -0.97
N ARG A 212 -19.06 -4.94 0.02
CA ARG A 212 -20.01 -6.08 -0.12
C ARG A 212 -19.66 -6.97 -1.31
N ALA A 213 -18.36 -7.15 -1.56
CA ALA A 213 -17.82 -7.77 -2.77
C ALA A 213 -17.54 -9.27 -2.58
N TRP A 214 -18.44 -9.99 -1.90
CA TRP A 214 -18.32 -11.44 -1.80
C TRP A 214 -18.68 -12.07 -3.14
N MET A 215 -17.64 -12.45 -3.90
CA MET A 215 -17.79 -13.09 -5.21
C MET A 215 -16.97 -14.38 -5.25
N TRP A 216 -17.51 -15.41 -5.93
CA TRP A 216 -16.75 -16.62 -6.20
C TRP A 216 -15.72 -16.37 -7.29
N PRO A 217 -14.45 -16.80 -7.11
CA PRO A 217 -13.42 -16.66 -8.12
C PRO A 217 -13.77 -17.47 -9.38
N SER A 218 -13.36 -16.96 -10.53
CA SER A 218 -13.44 -17.69 -11.80
C SER A 218 -12.03 -17.98 -12.30
N PHE A 219 -11.72 -19.24 -12.54
CA PHE A 219 -10.39 -19.71 -12.98
C PHE A 219 -10.31 -19.85 -14.52
N ASN A 220 -11.08 -19.05 -15.26
CA ASN A 220 -11.01 -19.03 -16.72
C ASN A 220 -9.97 -17.99 -17.17
N PHE A 221 -8.79 -18.45 -17.54
CA PHE A 221 -7.64 -17.59 -17.90
C PHE A 221 -7.55 -17.29 -19.40
N ARG A 222 -8.65 -17.36 -20.17
CA ARG A 222 -8.69 -16.99 -21.59
C ARG A 222 -8.39 -15.48 -21.70
N GLY A 223 -7.23 -15.13 -22.28
CA GLY A 223 -6.75 -13.75 -22.40
C GLY A 223 -5.63 -13.36 -21.42
N ALA A 224 -5.33 -14.14 -20.39
CA ALA A 224 -4.23 -13.86 -19.44
C ALA A 224 -2.84 -13.82 -20.12
N ARG A 225 -2.70 -14.45 -21.30
CA ARG A 225 -1.44 -14.50 -22.06
C ARG A 225 -0.99 -13.12 -22.57
N ALA A 226 -1.93 -12.25 -22.93
CA ALA A 226 -1.63 -10.87 -23.32
C ALA A 226 -1.14 -10.01 -22.16
N LEU A 227 -1.72 -10.23 -20.97
CA LEU A 227 -1.29 -9.60 -19.72
C LEU A 227 0.12 -10.04 -19.27
N ALA A 228 0.47 -11.32 -19.50
CA ALA A 228 1.77 -11.88 -19.14
C ALA A 228 2.92 -11.26 -19.96
N GLY A 229 2.70 -10.97 -21.24
CA GLY A 229 3.72 -10.37 -22.12
C GLY A 229 4.08 -8.94 -21.71
N TYR A 230 3.09 -8.11 -21.38
CA TYR A 230 3.32 -6.74 -20.90
C TYR A 230 3.98 -6.72 -19.52
N GLY A 231 3.62 -7.68 -18.65
CA GLY A 231 4.20 -7.82 -17.31
C GLY A 231 5.70 -8.13 -17.34
N GLY A 232 6.19 -8.90 -18.32
CA GLY A 232 7.59 -9.34 -18.38
C GLY A 232 8.60 -8.19 -18.53
N THR A 233 8.30 -7.19 -19.36
CA THR A 233 9.17 -6.01 -19.55
C THR A 233 9.23 -5.14 -18.30
N ILE A 234 8.07 -4.93 -17.65
CA ILE A 234 8.02 -4.19 -16.39
C ILE A 234 8.81 -4.93 -15.30
N MET A 235 8.69 -6.25 -15.26
CA MET A 235 9.37 -7.10 -14.28
C MET A 235 10.89 -7.01 -14.38
N ALA A 236 11.47 -6.94 -15.59
CA ALA A 236 12.89 -6.74 -15.77
C ALA A 236 13.37 -5.42 -15.14
N GLY A 237 12.68 -4.31 -15.39
CA GLY A 237 12.96 -3.02 -14.75
C GLY A 237 12.87 -3.07 -13.22
N GLN A 238 11.88 -3.79 -12.70
CA GLN A 238 11.70 -3.95 -11.25
C GLN A 238 12.81 -4.77 -10.59
N ILE A 239 13.37 -5.77 -11.29
CA ILE A 239 14.52 -6.52 -10.78
C ILE A 239 15.76 -5.62 -10.66
N PHE A 240 16.02 -4.76 -11.63
CA PHE A 240 17.11 -3.78 -11.54
C PHE A 240 16.90 -2.81 -10.38
N TRP A 241 15.68 -2.28 -10.23
CA TRP A 241 15.35 -1.40 -9.12
C TRP A 241 15.50 -2.12 -7.76
N PHE A 242 15.06 -3.37 -7.66
CA PHE A 242 15.25 -4.20 -6.48
C PHE A 242 16.73 -4.38 -6.14
N MET A 243 17.55 -4.74 -7.13
CA MET A 243 19.00 -4.88 -6.92
C MET A 243 19.61 -3.58 -6.42
N GLN A 244 19.25 -2.45 -7.01
CA GLN A 244 19.76 -1.15 -6.60
C GLN A 244 19.38 -0.78 -5.16
N THR A 245 18.16 -1.12 -4.73
CA THR A 245 17.62 -0.69 -3.44
C THR A 245 17.84 -1.67 -2.30
N GLN A 246 18.18 -2.94 -2.59
CA GLN A 246 18.30 -4.00 -1.59
C GLN A 246 19.68 -4.67 -1.56
N ALA A 247 20.57 -4.35 -2.51
CA ALA A 247 21.88 -5.00 -2.60
C ALA A 247 22.73 -4.78 -1.33
N ASP A 248 22.65 -3.60 -0.74
CA ASP A 248 23.33 -3.24 0.51
C ASP A 248 22.86 -4.15 1.68
N ILE A 249 21.56 -4.34 1.84
CA ILE A 249 21.00 -5.19 2.90
C ILE A 249 21.31 -6.68 2.64
N ILE A 250 21.29 -7.11 1.37
CA ILE A 250 21.64 -8.48 1.00
C ILE A 250 23.08 -8.79 1.40
N VAL A 251 24.02 -7.91 1.09
CA VAL A 251 25.43 -8.09 1.39
C VAL A 251 25.70 -7.90 2.89
N ALA A 252 25.19 -6.81 3.47
CA ALA A 252 25.38 -6.49 4.87
C ALA A 252 24.78 -7.56 5.81
N GLY A 253 23.59 -8.08 5.48
CA GLY A 253 22.96 -9.15 6.25
C GLY A 253 23.74 -10.48 6.26
N ARG A 254 24.60 -10.69 5.26
CA ARG A 254 25.50 -11.86 5.20
C ARG A 254 26.77 -11.66 6.02
N THR A 255 27.27 -10.42 6.07
CA THR A 255 28.61 -10.09 6.61
C THR A 255 28.56 -9.57 8.03
N PHE A 256 27.53 -8.82 8.39
CA PHE A 256 27.39 -8.21 9.72
C PHE A 256 26.52 -9.05 10.65
N ALA A 257 26.73 -8.86 11.96
CA ALA A 257 25.84 -9.41 12.96
C ALA A 257 24.46 -8.72 12.89
N PRO A 258 23.36 -9.40 13.30
CA PRO A 258 22.02 -8.81 13.29
C PRO A 258 21.92 -7.47 14.02
N HIS A 259 22.65 -7.29 15.10
CA HIS A 259 22.70 -6.06 15.89
C HIS A 259 23.29 -4.87 15.10
N GLU A 260 24.38 -5.07 14.36
CA GLU A 260 25.03 -4.07 13.52
C GLU A 260 24.15 -3.68 12.34
N LEU A 261 23.55 -4.68 11.68
CA LEU A 261 22.62 -4.47 10.61
C LEU A 261 21.37 -3.69 11.09
N GLY A 262 20.91 -3.95 12.31
CA GLY A 262 19.80 -3.24 12.92
C GLY A 262 20.07 -1.76 13.10
N PHE A 263 21.26 -1.36 13.56
CA PHE A 263 21.65 0.05 13.61
C PHE A 263 21.68 0.68 12.22
N TYR A 264 22.29 0.01 11.26
CA TYR A 264 22.36 0.47 9.87
C TYR A 264 20.98 0.73 9.28
N THR A 265 20.09 -0.24 9.37
CA THR A 265 18.75 -0.14 8.77
C THR A 265 17.85 0.85 9.50
N THR A 266 17.99 0.98 10.82
CA THR A 266 17.27 2.00 11.59
C THR A 266 17.74 3.40 11.22
N ALA A 267 19.05 3.61 11.04
CA ALA A 267 19.61 4.88 10.59
C ALA A 267 19.14 5.25 9.18
N LEU A 268 19.11 4.26 8.25
CA LEU A 268 18.55 4.45 6.92
C LEU A 268 17.07 4.84 6.98
N PHE A 269 16.26 4.16 7.78
CA PHE A 269 14.85 4.49 7.96
C PHE A 269 14.63 5.93 8.44
N LEU A 270 15.40 6.36 9.45
CA LEU A 270 15.32 7.73 9.96
C LEU A 270 15.76 8.77 8.92
N SER A 271 16.81 8.47 8.15
CA SER A 271 17.27 9.36 7.07
C SER A 271 16.22 9.50 5.94
N GLN A 272 15.51 8.44 5.60
CA GLN A 272 14.41 8.45 4.63
C GLN A 272 13.24 9.33 5.07
N ILE A 273 12.91 9.36 6.36
CA ILE A 273 11.87 10.26 6.89
C ILE A 273 12.25 11.71 6.63
N VAL A 274 13.49 12.09 6.96
CA VAL A 274 13.98 13.46 6.77
C VAL A 274 14.00 13.84 5.29
N LEU A 275 14.45 12.93 4.42
CA LEU A 275 14.51 13.16 2.98
C LEU A 275 13.11 13.36 2.38
N ASN A 276 12.14 12.54 2.76
CA ASN A 276 10.76 12.66 2.29
C ASN A 276 10.11 13.98 2.72
N LEU A 277 10.41 14.48 3.92
CA LEU A 277 9.94 15.79 4.39
C LEU A 277 10.55 16.93 3.56
N ARG A 278 11.81 16.80 3.12
CA ARG A 278 12.49 17.79 2.31
C ARG A 278 11.92 17.85 0.87
N ILE A 279 11.73 16.71 0.24
CA ILE A 279 11.17 16.62 -1.12
C ILE A 279 9.74 17.18 -1.18
N GLY A 280 8.91 16.89 -0.16
CA GLY A 280 7.58 17.48 -0.06
C GLY A 280 7.61 19.01 -0.02
N ARG A 281 8.58 19.60 0.67
CA ARG A 281 8.77 21.05 0.76
C ARG A 281 9.24 21.68 -0.54
N GLU A 282 10.13 21.02 -1.27
CA GLU A 282 10.63 21.50 -2.57
C GLU A 282 9.55 21.43 -3.65
N GLY A 283 8.69 20.40 -3.64
CA GLY A 283 7.52 20.29 -4.52
C GLY A 283 6.54 21.46 -4.34
N ASP A 284 6.21 21.79 -3.09
CA ASP A 284 5.33 22.92 -2.75
C ASP A 284 5.92 24.28 -3.19
N LEU A 285 7.26 24.44 -3.11
CA LEU A 285 7.94 25.67 -3.53
C LEU A 285 7.96 25.84 -5.06
N VAL A 286 8.12 24.74 -5.81
CA VAL A 286 8.07 24.75 -7.28
C VAL A 286 6.65 25.07 -7.76
N GLU A 287 5.64 24.48 -7.15
CA GLU A 287 4.22 24.72 -7.49
C GLU A 287 3.83 26.17 -7.20
N ARG A 288 4.26 26.75 -6.08
CA ARG A 288 4.08 28.18 -5.75
C ARG A 288 4.78 29.09 -6.74
N ARG A 289 6.01 28.77 -7.19
CA ARG A 289 6.71 29.55 -8.20
C ARG A 289 6.00 29.57 -9.55
N HIS A 290 5.39 28.45 -9.95
CA HIS A 290 4.58 28.40 -11.18
C HIS A 290 3.29 29.21 -11.05
N HIS A 291 2.66 29.28 -9.89
CA HIS A 291 1.47 30.10 -9.68
C HIS A 291 1.77 31.61 -9.70
N PHE A 292 2.86 32.06 -9.08
CA PHE A 292 3.24 33.48 -9.05
C PHE A 292 3.87 33.96 -10.37
N GLY A 293 4.49 33.09 -11.16
CA GLY A 293 5.07 33.45 -12.46
C GLY A 293 4.06 33.68 -13.57
N HIS A 294 2.81 33.30 -13.40
CA HIS A 294 1.73 33.56 -14.35
C HIS A 294 0.94 34.87 -14.07
N GLU A 295 1.05 35.43 -12.87
CA GLU A 295 0.38 36.71 -12.52
C GLU A 295 1.16 37.94 -12.98
N ASP A 296 2.50 37.81 -13.24
CA ASP A 296 3.34 38.94 -13.67
C ASP A 296 3.41 39.14 -15.22
N LEU A 297 2.69 38.35 -16.01
CA LEU A 297 2.68 38.39 -17.48
C LEU A 297 1.29 38.71 -18.11
N GLY A 298 0.35 39.23 -17.31
CA GLY A 298 -1.01 39.61 -17.76
C GLY A 298 -1.23 41.14 -17.71
#